data_99456e2eb9ff8ea7c5ccda936b884317
#
_entry.id   99456e2eb9ff8ea7c5ccda936b884317
#
_cell.length_a   1.000
_cell.length_b   1.000
_cell.length_c   1.000
_cell.angle_alpha   90.00
_cell.angle_beta   90.00
_cell.angle_gamma   90.00
#
_symmetry.space_group_name_H-M   'P 1'
#
loop_
_entity.id
_entity.type
_entity.pdbx_description
1 polymer ?
#
loop_
_entity_poly.entity_id
_entity_poly.type
_entity_poly.pdbx_seq_one_letter_code
_entity_poly.pdbx_strand_id
1 'polypeptide(L)'
;ELDCVTFVETVSALTELIRDPTVDPSGDPAILEARFARALEARRYRGGALDGYPSRLHYFSEWIRDNHERGRVQDLTAQLGGDVYPGPVDFMSTHPEAYRQLAEPEVLAAIVTMEAGESALPRFRIPEDRIEGVEAGIQAGDIIAATSAIEGLDVAHTGIAVLVDGRVHLLHAPLVGEEVQLSEVPLADRIKRIPGQDGIMVARPLDLVGEARGSGEEPGRAAPPSERED
;
A
#
# COMPACT_ATOMS: atom_id res chain seq x y z
N GLU A 1 12.97 13.72 5.45
CA GLU A 1 13.49 12.39 5.81
C GLU A 1 12.46 11.34 5.42
N LEU A 2 12.89 10.24 4.82
CA LEU A 2 12.03 9.13 4.43
C LEU A 2 12.22 8.00 5.44
N ASP A 3 11.13 7.51 6.02
CA ASP A 3 11.05 6.17 6.59
C ASP A 3 10.56 5.18 5.53
N CYS A 4 10.45 3.90 5.87
CA CYS A 4 10.05 2.86 4.94
C CYS A 4 8.63 3.06 4.39
N VAL A 5 7.68 3.51 5.21
CA VAL A 5 6.29 3.77 4.78
C VAL A 5 6.24 5.02 3.89
N THR A 6 6.86 6.12 4.33
CA THR A 6 6.92 7.37 3.54
C THR A 6 7.62 7.15 2.19
N PHE A 7 8.63 6.28 2.14
CA PHE A 7 9.28 5.88 0.88
C PHE A 7 8.28 5.24 -0.08
N VAL A 8 7.57 4.20 0.35
CA VAL A 8 6.57 3.49 -0.48
C VAL A 8 5.45 4.43 -0.93
N GLU A 9 4.91 5.25 -0.02
CA GLU A 9 3.85 6.21 -0.32
C GLU A 9 4.31 7.26 -1.34
N THR A 10 5.54 7.78 -1.19
CA THR A 10 6.12 8.80 -2.09
C THR A 10 6.35 8.23 -3.49
N VAL A 11 6.96 7.04 -3.60
CA VAL A 11 7.20 6.39 -4.89
C VAL A 11 5.87 6.07 -5.58
N SER A 12 4.88 5.57 -4.84
CA SER A 12 3.55 5.28 -5.39
C SER A 12 2.84 6.54 -5.90
N ALA A 13 2.91 7.65 -5.16
CA ALA A 13 2.33 8.93 -5.57
C ALA A 13 3.03 9.52 -6.80
N LEU A 14 4.37 9.46 -6.85
CA LEU A 14 5.14 9.91 -8.02
C LEU A 14 4.85 9.05 -9.26
N THR A 15 4.74 7.73 -9.09
CA THR A 15 4.42 6.81 -10.18
C THR A 15 3.04 7.13 -10.78
N GLU A 16 2.04 7.44 -9.94
CA GLU A 16 0.72 7.87 -10.40
C GLU A 16 0.82 9.14 -11.25
N LEU A 17 1.56 10.15 -10.76
CA LEU A 17 1.74 11.39 -11.51
C LEU A 17 2.41 11.17 -12.87
N ILE A 18 3.49 10.38 -12.90
CA ILE A 18 4.25 10.13 -14.14
C ILE A 18 3.40 9.38 -15.17
N ARG A 19 2.50 8.52 -14.71
CA ARG A 19 1.62 7.70 -15.57
C ARG A 19 0.34 8.41 -15.98
N ASP A 20 -0.05 9.48 -15.30
CA ASP A 20 -1.23 10.26 -15.66
C ASP A 20 -0.97 11.07 -16.94
N PRO A 21 -1.62 10.72 -18.08
CA PRO A 21 -1.41 11.42 -19.36
C PRO A 21 -1.93 12.87 -19.35
N THR A 22 -2.66 13.28 -18.33
CA THR A 22 -3.14 14.65 -18.15
C THR A 22 -2.13 15.53 -17.42
N VAL A 23 -1.05 14.94 -16.91
CA VAL A 23 0.04 15.67 -16.24
C VAL A 23 1.09 16.06 -17.26
N ASP A 24 1.34 17.36 -17.41
CA ASP A 24 2.48 17.88 -18.15
C ASP A 24 3.68 17.99 -17.18
N PRO A 25 4.72 17.14 -17.33
CA PRO A 25 5.89 17.20 -16.44
C PRO A 25 6.73 18.47 -16.60
N SER A 26 6.53 19.23 -17.68
CA SER A 26 7.17 20.54 -17.91
C SER A 26 6.29 21.73 -17.49
N GLY A 27 5.10 21.43 -16.94
CA GLY A 27 4.10 22.42 -16.54
C GLY A 27 4.49 23.23 -15.29
N ASP A 28 3.53 23.99 -14.78
CA ASP A 28 3.73 24.80 -13.57
C ASP A 28 4.09 23.91 -12.37
N PRO A 29 5.25 24.11 -11.72
CA PRO A 29 5.66 23.35 -10.54
C PRO A 29 4.63 23.35 -9.41
N ALA A 30 3.89 24.45 -9.21
CA ALA A 30 2.87 24.53 -8.17
C ALA A 30 1.68 23.60 -8.45
N ILE A 31 1.33 23.38 -9.71
CA ILE A 31 0.31 22.42 -10.11
C ILE A 31 0.80 20.99 -9.88
N LEU A 32 2.05 20.68 -10.23
CA LEU A 32 2.65 19.36 -10.00
C LEU A 32 2.75 19.05 -8.51
N GLU A 33 3.18 20.00 -7.69
CA GLU A 33 3.24 19.86 -6.24
C GLU A 33 1.84 19.61 -5.64
N ALA A 34 0.83 20.36 -6.05
CA ALA A 34 -0.54 20.17 -5.59
C ALA A 34 -1.11 18.80 -5.99
N ARG A 35 -0.82 18.30 -7.20
CA ARG A 35 -1.22 16.96 -7.64
C ARG A 35 -0.51 15.89 -6.84
N PHE A 36 0.80 16.02 -6.63
CA PHE A 36 1.57 15.11 -5.79
C PHE A 36 1.03 15.05 -4.36
N ALA A 37 0.79 16.21 -3.75
CA ALA A 37 0.24 16.28 -2.39
C ALA A 37 -1.11 15.55 -2.30
N ARG A 38 -2.01 15.71 -3.27
CA ARG A 38 -3.29 15.00 -3.33
C ARG A 38 -3.11 13.49 -3.50
N ALA A 39 -2.21 13.06 -4.39
CA ALA A 39 -1.92 11.65 -4.62
C ALA A 39 -1.34 10.99 -3.36
N LEU A 40 -0.50 11.71 -2.61
CA LEU A 40 0.07 11.28 -1.35
C LEU A 40 -1.00 11.22 -0.24
N GLU A 41 -1.80 12.26 -0.07
CA GLU A 41 -2.91 12.32 0.89
C GLU A 41 -3.88 11.16 0.67
N ALA A 42 -4.27 10.95 -0.57
CA ALA A 42 -5.18 9.89 -0.95
C ALA A 42 -4.71 8.46 -0.60
N ARG A 43 -3.41 8.22 -0.41
CA ARG A 43 -2.86 6.92 0.00
C ARG A 43 -2.62 6.81 1.49
N ARG A 44 -2.36 7.93 2.13
CA ARG A 44 -1.86 8.02 3.50
C ARG A 44 -2.97 8.02 4.52
N TYR A 45 -4.15 8.51 4.15
CA TYR A 45 -5.27 8.73 5.08
C TYR A 45 -6.46 7.86 4.73
N ARG A 46 -7.16 7.38 5.74
CA ARG A 46 -8.34 6.51 5.64
C ARG A 46 -9.41 7.15 4.78
N GLY A 47 -9.93 6.41 3.82
CA GLY A 47 -10.86 6.93 2.82
C GLY A 47 -10.26 7.98 1.90
N GLY A 48 -8.93 8.24 1.97
CA GLY A 48 -8.21 9.18 1.11
C GLY A 48 -8.28 10.64 1.53
N ALA A 49 -8.68 10.95 2.77
CA ALA A 49 -8.83 12.32 3.23
C ALA A 49 -8.21 12.53 4.62
N LEU A 50 -7.46 13.64 4.77
CA LEU A 50 -6.90 14.06 6.05
C LEU A 50 -7.99 14.61 6.97
N ASP A 51 -8.24 13.92 8.08
CA ASP A 51 -9.14 14.35 9.15
C ASP A 51 -8.49 14.09 10.53
N GLY A 52 -7.49 14.88 10.86
CA GLY A 52 -6.72 14.78 12.08
C GLY A 52 -5.80 13.54 12.14
N TYR A 53 -5.13 13.38 13.29
CA TYR A 53 -4.14 12.32 13.50
C TYR A 53 -4.72 10.90 13.36
N PRO A 54 -5.93 10.57 13.89
CA PRO A 54 -6.49 9.23 13.78
C PRO A 54 -6.87 8.81 12.35
N SER A 55 -6.99 9.74 11.40
CA SER A 55 -7.29 9.40 10.00
C SER A 55 -6.10 8.82 9.23
N ARG A 56 -4.85 9.01 9.74
CA ARG A 56 -3.69 8.37 9.14
C ARG A 56 -3.83 6.85 9.21
N LEU A 57 -3.46 6.17 8.14
CA LEU A 57 -3.35 4.71 8.11
C LEU A 57 -2.07 4.31 8.86
N HIS A 58 -2.22 4.05 10.17
CA HIS A 58 -1.09 3.81 11.07
C HIS A 58 -0.53 2.39 10.96
N TYR A 59 -1.39 1.42 10.69
CA TYR A 59 -1.02 0.02 10.48
C TYR A 59 -0.95 -0.28 8.98
N PHE A 60 0.10 -0.97 8.56
CA PHE A 60 0.31 -1.16 7.13
C PHE A 60 -0.63 -2.19 6.51
N SER A 61 -1.15 -3.13 7.30
CA SER A 61 -2.25 -4.01 6.86
C SER A 61 -3.53 -3.23 6.56
N GLU A 62 -3.85 -2.22 7.39
CA GLU A 62 -4.94 -1.27 7.13
C GLU A 62 -4.66 -0.45 5.86
N TRP A 63 -3.41 0.00 5.68
CA TRP A 63 -2.98 0.73 4.49
C TRP A 63 -3.22 -0.08 3.20
N ILE A 64 -2.83 -1.36 3.20
CA ILE A 64 -3.06 -2.27 2.07
C ILE A 64 -4.55 -2.40 1.81
N ARG A 65 -5.36 -2.68 2.84
CA ARG A 65 -6.80 -2.88 2.73
C ARG A 65 -7.53 -1.63 2.23
N ASP A 66 -7.31 -0.46 2.84
CA ASP A 66 -7.95 0.79 2.45
C ASP A 66 -7.61 1.17 1.00
N ASN A 67 -6.34 1.05 0.60
CA ASN A 67 -5.92 1.31 -0.77
C ASN A 67 -6.42 0.24 -1.76
N HIS A 68 -6.62 -1.01 -1.32
CA HIS A 68 -7.23 -2.06 -2.14
C HIS A 68 -8.72 -1.77 -2.39
N GLU A 69 -9.48 -1.46 -1.37
CA GLU A 69 -10.92 -1.13 -1.45
C GLU A 69 -11.17 0.08 -2.35
N ARG A 70 -10.21 1.02 -2.41
CA ARG A 70 -10.26 2.20 -3.28
C ARG A 70 -9.61 2.00 -4.66
N GLY A 71 -9.25 0.76 -5.01
CA GLY A 71 -8.71 0.41 -6.33
C GLY A 71 -7.32 0.99 -6.63
N ARG A 72 -6.52 1.35 -5.61
CA ARG A 72 -5.15 1.88 -5.79
C ARG A 72 -4.09 0.81 -5.80
N VAL A 73 -4.33 -0.27 -5.08
CA VAL A 73 -3.52 -1.48 -5.08
C VAL A 73 -4.41 -2.70 -5.13
N GLN A 74 -3.87 -3.84 -5.50
CA GLN A 74 -4.47 -5.15 -5.32
C GLN A 74 -3.73 -5.88 -4.20
N ASP A 75 -4.43 -6.28 -3.13
CA ASP A 75 -3.86 -7.21 -2.16
C ASP A 75 -3.74 -8.59 -2.79
N LEU A 76 -2.51 -9.09 -2.90
CA LEU A 76 -2.20 -10.39 -3.48
C LEU A 76 -1.92 -11.45 -2.42
N THR A 77 -1.84 -11.10 -1.14
CA THR A 77 -1.32 -11.94 -0.07
C THR A 77 -2.05 -13.27 0.01
N ALA A 78 -3.38 -13.25 0.07
CA ALA A 78 -4.19 -14.48 0.11
C ALA A 78 -4.08 -15.28 -1.21
N GLN A 79 -4.05 -14.61 -2.38
CA GLN A 79 -3.94 -15.26 -3.70
C GLN A 79 -2.60 -15.97 -3.89
N LEU A 80 -1.53 -15.46 -3.27
CA LEU A 80 -0.21 -16.07 -3.26
C LEU A 80 -0.07 -17.20 -2.21
N GLY A 81 -1.18 -17.59 -1.58
CA GLY A 81 -1.21 -18.68 -0.61
C GLY A 81 -0.88 -18.24 0.82
N GLY A 82 -1.14 -16.99 1.16
CA GLY A 82 -1.01 -16.49 2.52
C GLY A 82 -1.99 -17.17 3.47
N ASP A 83 -1.56 -17.41 4.71
CA ASP A 83 -2.41 -17.88 5.80
C ASP A 83 -3.08 -16.72 6.51
N VAL A 84 -4.19 -17.00 7.20
CA VAL A 84 -4.79 -16.04 8.13
C VAL A 84 -3.72 -15.60 9.14
N TYR A 85 -3.55 -14.29 9.27
CA TYR A 85 -2.62 -13.67 10.22
C TYR A 85 -3.41 -13.28 11.47
N PRO A 86 -3.40 -14.12 12.52
CA PRO A 86 -4.21 -13.90 13.71
C PRO A 86 -3.57 -12.88 14.65
N GLY A 87 -4.35 -12.44 15.64
CA GLY A 87 -3.91 -11.55 16.69
C GLY A 87 -4.47 -10.14 16.55
N PRO A 88 -4.46 -9.37 17.65
CA PRO A 88 -4.91 -8.01 17.64
C PRO A 88 -3.94 -7.10 16.87
N VAL A 89 -4.44 -5.95 16.48
CA VAL A 89 -3.67 -4.78 16.04
C VAL A 89 -3.96 -3.72 17.09
N ASP A 90 -3.06 -3.55 18.06
CA ASP A 90 -3.28 -2.70 19.24
C ASP A 90 -1.98 -2.12 19.82
N PHE A 91 -0.90 -2.15 19.03
CA PHE A 91 0.42 -1.71 19.51
C PHE A 91 0.42 -0.25 19.97
N MET A 92 -0.26 0.66 19.25
CA MET A 92 -0.28 2.07 19.59
C MET A 92 -1.01 2.34 20.92
N SER A 93 -2.18 1.73 21.10
CA SER A 93 -2.96 1.93 22.34
C SER A 93 -2.36 1.24 23.56
N THR A 94 -1.60 0.17 23.37
CA THR A 94 -0.87 -0.54 24.44
C THR A 94 0.48 0.10 24.76
N HIS A 95 1.00 1.00 23.89
CA HIS A 95 2.25 1.74 24.07
C HIS A 95 2.06 3.25 23.82
N PRO A 96 1.07 3.91 24.47
CA PRO A 96 0.71 5.29 24.14
C PRO A 96 1.84 6.28 24.39
N GLU A 97 2.77 5.97 25.30
CA GLU A 97 3.95 6.79 25.60
C GLU A 97 4.94 6.92 24.43
N ALA A 98 4.90 5.99 23.49
CA ALA A 98 5.71 6.04 22.26
C ALA A 98 5.19 7.08 21.24
N TYR A 99 3.96 7.56 21.42
CA TYR A 99 3.27 8.40 20.45
C TYR A 99 2.79 9.71 21.11
N ARG A 100 3.49 10.81 20.83
CA ARG A 100 3.18 12.12 21.45
C ARG A 100 1.70 12.53 21.32
N GLN A 101 1.05 12.19 20.20
CA GLN A 101 -0.34 12.56 19.92
C GLN A 101 -1.33 11.80 20.81
N LEU A 102 -0.96 10.62 21.30
CA LEU A 102 -1.80 9.81 22.19
C LEU A 102 -1.85 10.32 23.63
N ALA A 103 -1.06 11.35 23.96
CA ALA A 103 -1.23 12.10 25.22
C ALA A 103 -2.60 12.79 25.30
N GLU A 104 -3.26 13.05 24.16
CA GLU A 104 -4.60 13.62 24.12
C GLU A 104 -5.64 12.48 24.25
N PRO A 105 -6.49 12.49 25.31
CA PRO A 105 -7.43 11.40 25.57
C PRO A 105 -8.40 11.09 24.41
N GLU A 106 -8.84 12.10 23.68
CA GLU A 106 -9.75 11.96 22.55
C GLU A 106 -9.06 11.25 21.37
N VAL A 107 -7.78 11.57 21.12
CA VAL A 107 -6.97 10.91 20.08
C VAL A 107 -6.73 9.45 20.45
N LEU A 108 -6.35 9.17 21.70
CA LEU A 108 -6.18 7.80 22.19
C LEU A 108 -7.47 6.99 22.05
N ALA A 109 -8.63 7.53 22.44
CA ALA A 109 -9.91 6.84 22.31
C ALA A 109 -10.27 6.54 20.85
N ALA A 110 -9.95 7.46 19.93
CA ALA A 110 -10.15 7.25 18.50
C ALA A 110 -9.24 6.14 17.95
N ILE A 111 -7.96 6.09 18.38
CA ILE A 111 -7.02 5.01 18.02
C ILE A 111 -7.49 3.66 18.56
N VAL A 112 -7.89 3.55 19.83
CA VAL A 112 -8.45 2.32 20.42
C VAL A 112 -9.65 1.81 19.60
N THR A 113 -10.54 2.72 19.20
CA THR A 113 -11.71 2.36 18.38
C THR A 113 -11.31 1.84 16.99
N MET A 114 -10.34 2.49 16.36
CA MET A 114 -9.80 2.07 15.06
C MET A 114 -9.14 0.69 15.17
N GLU A 115 -8.25 0.47 16.14
CA GLU A 115 -7.56 -0.78 16.37
C GLU A 115 -8.52 -1.94 16.65
N ALA A 116 -9.59 -1.70 17.41
CA ALA A 116 -10.63 -2.71 17.63
C ALA A 116 -11.34 -3.09 16.32
N GLY A 117 -11.59 -2.11 15.43
CA GLY A 117 -12.13 -2.35 14.10
C GLY A 117 -11.20 -3.17 13.23
N GLU A 118 -9.92 -2.80 13.17
CA GLU A 118 -8.89 -3.51 12.38
C GLU A 118 -8.64 -4.93 12.89
N SER A 119 -8.64 -5.12 14.21
CA SER A 119 -8.46 -6.44 14.83
C SER A 119 -9.59 -7.42 14.47
N ALA A 120 -10.78 -6.92 14.19
CA ALA A 120 -11.94 -7.74 13.81
C ALA A 120 -11.91 -8.19 12.34
N LEU A 121 -11.05 -7.61 11.50
CA LEU A 121 -10.97 -7.90 10.08
C LEU A 121 -9.94 -9.01 9.78
N PRO A 122 -10.21 -9.88 8.79
CA PRO A 122 -9.24 -10.90 8.40
C PRO A 122 -8.03 -10.25 7.76
N ARG A 123 -6.85 -10.67 8.20
CA ARG A 123 -5.56 -10.33 7.59
C ARG A 123 -4.87 -11.62 7.17
N PHE A 124 -4.04 -11.53 6.14
CA PHE A 124 -3.27 -12.65 5.62
C PHE A 124 -1.78 -12.33 5.63
N ARG A 125 -0.94 -13.35 5.80
CA ARG A 125 0.51 -13.24 5.58
C ARG A 125 1.02 -14.49 4.88
N ILE A 126 2.11 -14.34 4.15
CA ILE A 126 2.91 -15.45 3.63
C ILE A 126 4.03 -15.67 4.64
N PRO A 127 4.05 -16.81 5.37
CA PRO A 127 5.11 -17.11 6.34
C PRO A 127 6.51 -17.12 5.70
N GLU A 128 7.53 -16.81 6.50
CA GLU A 128 8.92 -16.66 6.03
C GLU A 128 9.48 -17.88 5.28
N ASP A 129 9.07 -19.09 5.68
CA ASP A 129 9.51 -20.36 5.07
C ASP A 129 8.86 -20.62 3.71
N ARG A 130 7.80 -19.91 3.35
CA ARG A 130 7.10 -20.05 2.07
C ARG A 130 7.37 -18.93 1.06
N ILE A 131 8.06 -17.87 1.44
CA ILE A 131 8.30 -16.70 0.56
C ILE A 131 8.98 -17.10 -0.74
N GLU A 132 10.05 -17.91 -0.66
CA GLU A 132 10.79 -18.37 -1.85
C GLU A 132 9.90 -19.11 -2.85
N GLY A 133 8.97 -19.94 -2.34
CA GLY A 133 8.03 -20.70 -3.18
C GLY A 133 7.01 -19.86 -3.94
N VAL A 134 6.77 -18.63 -3.52
CA VAL A 134 5.79 -17.72 -4.14
C VAL A 134 6.41 -16.55 -4.91
N GLU A 135 7.75 -16.41 -4.92
CA GLU A 135 8.46 -15.32 -5.61
C GLU A 135 8.05 -15.19 -7.09
N ALA A 136 7.71 -16.28 -7.77
CA ALA A 136 7.26 -16.26 -9.16
C ALA A 136 5.95 -15.48 -9.37
N GLY A 137 5.14 -15.29 -8.34
CA GLY A 137 3.92 -14.49 -8.36
C GLY A 137 4.15 -13.00 -8.01
N ILE A 138 5.33 -12.66 -7.51
CA ILE A 138 5.73 -11.29 -7.15
C ILE A 138 6.39 -10.63 -8.36
N GLN A 139 5.98 -9.42 -8.68
CA GLN A 139 6.51 -8.64 -9.80
C GLN A 139 7.34 -7.45 -9.30
N ALA A 140 8.28 -6.98 -10.15
CA ALA A 140 8.96 -5.72 -9.88
C ALA A 140 7.94 -4.58 -9.75
N GLY A 141 8.07 -3.78 -8.69
CA GLY A 141 7.11 -2.72 -8.35
C GLY A 141 6.02 -3.14 -7.36
N ASP A 142 5.86 -4.42 -7.04
CA ASP A 142 4.97 -4.84 -5.95
C ASP A 142 5.46 -4.28 -4.61
N ILE A 143 4.52 -3.86 -3.78
CA ILE A 143 4.78 -3.39 -2.43
C ILE A 143 4.87 -4.60 -1.51
N ILE A 144 5.95 -4.68 -0.76
CA ILE A 144 6.21 -5.72 0.22
C ILE A 144 6.11 -5.13 1.62
N ALA A 145 5.30 -5.75 2.47
CA ALA A 145 5.23 -5.44 3.89
C ALA A 145 5.74 -6.65 4.69
N ALA A 146 6.87 -6.49 5.37
CA ALA A 146 7.43 -7.52 6.25
C ALA A 146 6.64 -7.54 7.55
N THR A 147 5.94 -8.65 7.83
CA THR A 147 5.11 -8.80 9.02
C THR A 147 5.94 -8.91 10.29
N SER A 148 5.35 -8.55 11.42
CA SER A 148 6.02 -8.44 12.71
C SER A 148 5.64 -9.58 13.65
N ALA A 149 6.64 -10.14 14.35
CA ALA A 149 6.42 -11.06 15.46
C ALA A 149 6.15 -10.31 16.79
N ILE A 150 6.18 -8.98 16.80
CA ILE A 150 5.86 -8.16 17.98
C ILE A 150 4.34 -8.16 18.15
N GLU A 151 3.88 -8.49 19.35
CA GLU A 151 2.46 -8.51 19.68
C GLU A 151 1.81 -7.14 19.44
N GLY A 152 0.65 -7.12 18.79
CA GLY A 152 -0.08 -5.90 18.46
C GLY A 152 0.43 -5.10 17.26
N LEU A 153 1.64 -5.39 16.75
CA LEU A 153 2.23 -4.74 15.58
C LEU A 153 2.12 -5.66 14.35
N ASP A 154 1.46 -5.20 13.31
CA ASP A 154 1.21 -6.00 12.09
C ASP A 154 2.42 -6.08 11.16
N VAL A 155 3.09 -4.96 10.92
CA VAL A 155 4.19 -4.81 9.95
C VAL A 155 5.36 -4.08 10.60
N ALA A 156 6.54 -4.67 10.48
CA ALA A 156 7.78 -4.11 11.01
C ALA A 156 8.54 -3.26 9.97
N HIS A 157 8.34 -3.51 8.68
CA HIS A 157 9.08 -2.83 7.62
C HIS A 157 8.38 -2.94 6.27
N THR A 158 8.63 -1.98 5.37
CA THR A 158 8.06 -1.97 4.02
C THR A 158 9.10 -1.63 2.96
N GLY A 159 8.80 -1.97 1.72
CA GLY A 159 9.62 -1.63 0.55
C GLY A 159 8.96 -2.04 -0.75
N ILE A 160 9.73 -1.98 -1.82
CA ILE A 160 9.28 -2.28 -3.19
C ILE A 160 10.09 -3.45 -3.72
N ALA A 161 9.41 -4.42 -4.34
CA ALA A 161 10.05 -5.58 -4.96
C ALA A 161 10.85 -5.17 -6.20
N VAL A 162 12.06 -5.67 -6.31
CA VAL A 162 12.93 -5.55 -7.49
C VAL A 162 13.44 -6.94 -7.87
N LEU A 163 13.47 -7.26 -9.15
CA LEU A 163 14.01 -8.53 -9.63
C LEU A 163 15.50 -8.39 -9.94
N VAL A 164 16.33 -9.20 -9.27
CA VAL A 164 17.76 -9.32 -9.52
C VAL A 164 18.09 -10.79 -9.78
N ASP A 165 18.63 -11.10 -10.95
CA ASP A 165 18.97 -12.47 -11.38
C ASP A 165 17.82 -13.48 -11.18
N GLY A 166 16.58 -13.01 -11.39
CA GLY A 166 15.36 -13.84 -11.27
C GLY A 166 14.86 -14.05 -9.85
N ARG A 167 15.49 -13.47 -8.82
CA ARG A 167 15.07 -13.49 -7.42
C ARG A 167 14.48 -12.13 -7.02
N VAL A 168 13.54 -12.15 -6.08
CA VAL A 168 12.95 -10.93 -5.52
C VAL A 168 13.89 -10.33 -4.48
N HIS A 169 14.24 -9.07 -4.64
CA HIS A 169 14.96 -8.24 -3.68
C HIS A 169 14.08 -7.09 -3.20
N LEU A 170 14.45 -6.46 -2.08
CA LEU A 170 13.69 -5.35 -1.49
C LEU A 170 14.43 -4.03 -1.67
N LEU A 171 13.83 -3.08 -2.40
CA LEU A 171 14.23 -1.68 -2.41
C LEU A 171 13.52 -0.97 -1.27
N HIS A 172 14.25 -0.37 -0.32
CA HIS A 172 13.68 0.16 0.90
C HIS A 172 14.50 1.29 1.52
N ALA A 173 13.88 2.07 2.39
CA ALA A 173 14.55 3.00 3.31
C ALA A 173 14.73 2.28 4.66
N PRO A 174 15.95 1.81 5.01
CA PRO A 174 16.15 0.93 6.16
C PRO A 174 15.95 1.65 7.50
N LEU A 175 16.45 2.87 7.64
CA LEU A 175 16.34 3.72 8.81
C LEU A 175 16.09 5.16 8.39
N VAL A 176 15.47 5.93 9.27
CA VAL A 176 15.26 7.37 9.07
C VAL A 176 16.60 8.08 8.93
N GLY A 177 16.77 8.83 7.84
CA GLY A 177 17.98 9.61 7.56
C GLY A 177 19.11 8.82 6.89
N GLU A 178 18.92 7.54 6.60
CA GLU A 178 19.83 6.75 5.75
C GLU A 178 19.38 6.74 4.29
N GLU A 179 20.25 6.25 3.41
CA GLU A 179 19.96 6.17 1.98
C GLU A 179 18.98 5.03 1.68
N VAL A 180 18.20 5.20 0.61
CA VAL A 180 17.39 4.12 0.04
C VAL A 180 18.34 3.05 -0.52
N GLN A 181 18.10 1.79 -0.16
CA GLN A 181 18.98 0.67 -0.44
C GLN A 181 18.23 -0.47 -1.13
N LEU A 182 18.94 -1.20 -1.98
CA LEU A 182 18.52 -2.52 -2.44
C LEU A 182 19.09 -3.57 -1.48
N SER A 183 18.27 -4.51 -1.02
CA SER A 183 18.72 -5.58 -0.13
C SER A 183 19.86 -6.39 -0.77
N GLU A 184 20.90 -6.67 0.01
CA GLU A 184 22.08 -7.45 -0.46
C GLU A 184 21.73 -8.89 -0.81
N VAL A 185 20.69 -9.42 -0.19
CA VAL A 185 20.21 -10.81 -0.36
C VAL A 185 18.76 -10.82 -0.82
N PRO A 186 18.29 -11.91 -1.46
CA PRO A 186 16.90 -12.08 -1.83
C PRO A 186 15.94 -11.88 -0.65
N LEU A 187 14.71 -11.46 -0.94
CA LEU A 187 13.66 -11.15 0.04
C LEU A 187 13.45 -12.29 1.05
N ALA A 188 13.32 -13.53 0.57
CA ALA A 188 13.11 -14.70 1.43
C ALA A 188 14.25 -14.88 2.46
N ASP A 189 15.50 -14.69 2.02
CA ASP A 189 16.67 -14.78 2.90
C ASP A 189 16.75 -13.60 3.87
N ARG A 190 16.36 -12.40 3.39
CA ARG A 190 16.36 -11.18 4.19
C ARG A 190 15.38 -11.30 5.36
N ILE A 191 14.14 -11.75 5.12
CA ILE A 191 13.12 -11.89 6.16
C ILE A 191 13.62 -12.85 7.25
N LYS A 192 14.14 -14.02 6.87
CA LYS A 192 14.68 -15.03 7.81
C LYS A 192 15.85 -14.52 8.67
N ARG A 193 16.63 -13.54 8.17
CA ARG A 193 17.80 -12.99 8.87
C ARG A 193 17.48 -11.87 9.86
N ILE A 194 16.30 -11.26 9.77
CA ILE A 194 15.93 -10.12 10.60
C ILE A 194 15.04 -10.60 11.74
N PRO A 195 15.56 -10.64 12.99
CA PRO A 195 14.75 -11.02 14.14
C PRO A 195 13.50 -10.13 14.26
N GLY A 196 12.35 -10.75 14.51
CA GLY A 196 11.09 -10.04 14.65
C GLY A 196 10.32 -9.81 13.35
N GLN A 197 10.85 -10.28 12.20
CA GLN A 197 10.07 -10.43 10.96
C GLN A 197 9.74 -11.91 10.76
N ASP A 198 8.48 -12.22 10.43
CA ASP A 198 7.97 -13.59 10.40
C ASP A 198 7.21 -13.95 9.12
N GLY A 199 7.17 -13.05 8.15
CA GLY A 199 6.51 -13.25 6.87
C GLY A 199 6.37 -11.97 6.08
N ILE A 200 5.51 -11.98 5.06
CA ILE A 200 5.23 -10.82 4.21
C ILE A 200 3.74 -10.71 3.85
N MET A 201 3.32 -9.48 3.57
CA MET A 201 2.14 -9.16 2.75
C MET A 201 2.62 -8.58 1.42
N VAL A 202 1.81 -8.77 0.37
CA VAL A 202 2.14 -8.32 -0.99
C VAL A 202 0.98 -7.54 -1.56
N ALA A 203 1.23 -6.30 -2.00
CA ALA A 203 0.24 -5.47 -2.67
C ALA A 203 0.78 -4.97 -4.01
N ARG A 204 0.00 -5.10 -5.07
CA ARG A 204 0.36 -4.63 -6.42
C ARG A 204 -0.27 -3.29 -6.71
N PRO A 205 0.51 -2.24 -7.02
CA PRO A 205 -0.04 -0.98 -7.50
C PRO A 205 -0.87 -1.17 -8.77
N LEU A 206 -2.06 -0.55 -8.82
CA LEU A 206 -2.94 -0.55 -9.98
C LEU A 206 -2.76 0.74 -10.79
N ASP A 207 -2.95 0.64 -12.12
CA ASP A 207 -2.97 1.79 -13.00
C ASP A 207 -4.33 2.50 -12.89
N LEU A 208 -4.39 3.62 -12.21
CA LEU A 208 -5.61 4.42 -12.02
C LEU A 208 -6.13 5.07 -13.32
N VAL A 209 -5.34 5.02 -14.40
CA VAL A 209 -5.61 5.70 -15.68
C VAL A 209 -6.44 4.82 -16.64
N GLY A 210 -6.64 3.54 -16.33
CA GLY A 210 -7.28 2.55 -17.23
C GLY A 210 -8.81 2.55 -17.20
N GLU A 211 -9.46 2.92 -16.11
CA GLU A 211 -10.91 2.68 -15.92
C GLU A 211 -11.81 3.78 -16.49
N ALA A 212 -11.29 4.98 -16.80
CA ALA A 212 -12.10 6.05 -17.39
C ALA A 212 -12.47 5.83 -18.89
N ARG A 213 -11.98 4.77 -19.53
CA ARG A 213 -12.25 4.49 -20.96
C ARG A 213 -13.25 3.35 -21.21
N GLY A 214 -13.79 2.72 -20.19
CA GLY A 214 -14.62 1.50 -20.34
C GLY A 214 -16.14 1.69 -20.29
N SER A 215 -16.68 2.89 -20.01
CA SER A 215 -18.14 3.09 -19.91
C SER A 215 -18.72 4.08 -20.92
N GLY A 216 -18.10 4.23 -22.06
CA GLY A 216 -18.67 4.92 -23.21
C GLY A 216 -19.46 3.94 -24.10
N GLU A 217 -20.62 3.49 -23.66
CA GLU A 217 -21.63 2.92 -24.55
C GLU A 217 -22.03 4.03 -25.55
N GLU A 218 -21.65 3.88 -26.81
CA GLU A 218 -22.20 4.72 -27.88
C GLU A 218 -23.71 4.50 -27.96
N PRO A 219 -24.53 5.57 -27.86
CA PRO A 219 -25.95 5.45 -28.12
C PRO A 219 -26.16 5.04 -29.59
N GLY A 220 -26.77 3.88 -29.76
CA GLY A 220 -27.04 3.26 -31.04
C GLY A 220 -27.56 4.27 -32.09
N ARG A 221 -26.84 4.36 -33.19
CA ARG A 221 -27.24 5.07 -34.39
C ARG A 221 -28.46 4.33 -34.99
N ALA A 222 -29.65 4.92 -34.83
CA ALA A 222 -30.86 4.46 -35.45
C ALA A 222 -30.67 4.42 -36.99
N ALA A 223 -30.96 3.28 -37.61
CA ALA A 223 -30.99 3.12 -39.05
C ALA A 223 -32.14 3.95 -39.67
N PRO A 224 -31.95 4.60 -40.82
CA PRO A 224 -33.00 5.31 -41.50
C PRO A 224 -34.06 4.33 -42.06
N PRO A 225 -35.33 4.76 -42.17
CA PRO A 225 -36.41 3.91 -42.68
C PRO A 225 -36.22 3.63 -44.16
N SER A 226 -36.44 2.36 -44.53
CA SER A 226 -36.47 1.93 -45.94
C SER A 226 -37.69 2.50 -46.65
N GLU A 227 -37.46 3.29 -47.67
CA GLU A 227 -38.48 3.67 -48.63
C GLU A 227 -38.95 2.42 -49.38
N ARG A 228 -40.27 2.14 -49.38
CA ARG A 228 -40.92 1.19 -50.25
C ARG A 228 -41.38 1.96 -51.46
N GLU A 229 -40.85 1.61 -52.59
CA GLU A 229 -41.46 1.96 -53.91
C GLU A 229 -42.61 1.00 -54.19
N ASP A 230 -43.76 1.58 -54.60
CA ASP A 230 -44.89 0.92 -55.24
C ASP A 230 -44.57 0.59 -56.73
#